data_6b141c5b442d7fedfe6832c33d206591
#
_entry.id   6b141c5b442d7fedfe6832c33d206591
#
_cell.length_a   1.000
_cell.length_b   1.000
_cell.length_c   1.000
_cell.angle_alpha   90.00
_cell.angle_beta   90.00
_cell.angle_gamma   90.00
#
_symmetry.space_group_name_H-M   'P 1'
#
loop_
_entity.id
_entity.type
_entity.pdbx_description
1 polymer ?
#
loop_
_entity_poly.entity_id
_entity_poly.type
_entity_poly.pdbx_seq_one_letter_code
_entity_poly.pdbx_strand_id
1 'polypeptide(L)'
;MSLFLSERDPGLREYMDDPDCDLEMLHATYRQFETVNKLIGGWKRIYKTHMRPALIEAGGNASILDIGCGGGDILRLLNGFCRDDNLDVQFTGIEPDTRAIEFINKQSWPDHFTFLNSSSDELVHQNQSFTVVISNHLIHHLSPLELNGVCRDAEFLANKRVIFSDIERSFIGYFCFRTIAPLLFKNSFIVADGLRSIRRSYQKNELSPHLPDGWSVHRQLPFRLLAIYKGGKS
;
A
#
# COMPACT_ATOMS: atom_id res chain seq x y z
N MET A 1 14.14 -9.24 28.88
CA MET A 1 14.55 -9.47 27.51
C MET A 1 13.30 -9.53 26.65
N SER A 2 13.05 -8.53 25.80
CA SER A 2 11.97 -8.63 24.81
C SER A 2 12.26 -9.80 23.89
N LEU A 3 11.33 -10.73 23.76
CA LEU A 3 11.46 -11.82 22.79
C LEU A 3 11.45 -11.20 21.39
N PHE A 4 12.35 -11.64 20.52
CA PHE A 4 12.44 -11.20 19.13
C PHE A 4 11.06 -11.27 18.44
N LEU A 5 10.59 -10.17 17.87
CA LEU A 5 9.25 -10.01 17.25
C LEU A 5 8.04 -10.05 18.21
N SER A 6 8.22 -10.04 19.54
CA SER A 6 7.08 -9.92 20.47
C SER A 6 6.41 -8.54 20.39
N GLU A 7 7.22 -7.50 20.18
CA GLU A 7 6.78 -6.11 20.09
C GLU A 7 7.21 -5.48 18.76
N ARG A 8 6.51 -4.44 18.35
CA ARG A 8 6.89 -3.58 17.23
C ARG A 8 8.23 -2.92 17.52
N ASP A 9 9.01 -2.73 16.46
CA ASP A 9 10.23 -1.93 16.48
C ASP A 9 10.08 -0.71 15.54
N PRO A 10 9.36 0.32 15.97
CA PRO A 10 9.04 1.48 15.12
C PRO A 10 10.26 2.36 14.85
N GLY A 11 11.33 2.21 15.64
CA GLY A 11 12.58 2.96 15.47
C GLY A 11 13.47 2.47 14.32
N LEU A 12 13.18 1.31 13.76
CA LEU A 12 13.91 0.82 12.58
C LEU A 12 13.58 1.68 11.37
N ARG A 13 14.63 2.16 10.67
CA ARG A 13 14.46 2.82 9.37
C ARG A 13 14.78 1.84 8.26
N GLU A 14 14.04 1.89 7.18
CA GLU A 14 14.35 1.14 5.96
C GLU A 14 15.47 1.85 5.19
N TYR A 15 16.28 1.09 4.47
CA TYR A 15 17.40 1.66 3.71
C TYR A 15 16.88 2.51 2.55
N MET A 16 15.76 2.14 1.95
CA MET A 16 15.14 2.91 0.88
C MET A 16 14.58 4.27 1.34
N ASP A 17 14.30 4.43 2.65
CA ASP A 17 13.83 5.70 3.23
C ASP A 17 14.97 6.71 3.42
N ASP A 18 16.25 6.29 3.29
CA ASP A 18 17.38 7.19 3.38
C ASP A 18 17.45 8.07 2.11
N PRO A 19 17.43 9.41 2.23
CA PRO A 19 17.55 10.30 1.08
C PRO A 19 18.80 10.05 0.23
N ASP A 20 19.88 9.62 0.88
CA ASP A 20 21.18 9.38 0.25
C ASP A 20 21.39 7.91 -0.15
N CYS A 21 20.34 7.09 -0.16
CA CYS A 21 20.46 5.69 -0.55
C CYS A 21 20.85 5.52 -2.03
N ASP A 22 21.42 4.36 -2.36
CA ASP A 22 21.78 4.02 -3.72
C ASP A 22 20.53 4.00 -4.65
N LEU A 23 20.49 4.91 -5.62
CA LEU A 23 19.37 5.08 -6.53
C LEU A 23 19.15 3.89 -7.46
N GLU A 24 20.21 3.16 -7.84
CA GLU A 24 20.06 1.96 -8.68
C GLU A 24 19.39 0.83 -7.90
N MET A 25 19.80 0.65 -6.63
CA MET A 25 19.16 -0.29 -5.72
C MET A 25 17.72 0.12 -5.41
N LEU A 26 17.44 1.42 -5.23
CA LEU A 26 16.09 1.94 -5.03
C LEU A 26 15.18 1.64 -6.24
N HIS A 27 15.65 1.96 -7.44
CA HIS A 27 14.92 1.66 -8.67
C HIS A 27 14.73 0.16 -8.89
N ALA A 28 15.72 -0.66 -8.52
CA ALA A 28 15.58 -2.12 -8.55
C ALA A 28 14.54 -2.60 -7.54
N THR A 29 14.46 -1.95 -6.38
CA THR A 29 13.43 -2.22 -5.36
C THR A 29 12.03 -1.94 -5.90
N TYR A 30 11.80 -0.78 -6.50
CA TYR A 30 10.51 -0.45 -7.13
C TYR A 30 10.10 -1.46 -8.21
N ARG A 31 11.04 -1.87 -9.08
CA ARG A 31 10.75 -2.92 -10.08
C ARG A 31 10.41 -4.27 -9.47
N GLN A 32 11.09 -4.65 -8.39
CA GLN A 32 10.91 -5.95 -7.75
C GLN A 32 9.66 -6.01 -6.87
N PHE A 33 9.12 -4.87 -6.39
CA PHE A 33 7.84 -4.83 -5.67
C PHE A 33 6.69 -5.41 -6.49
N GLU A 34 6.68 -5.24 -7.80
CA GLU A 34 5.67 -5.88 -8.65
C GLU A 34 5.63 -7.40 -8.45
N THR A 35 6.80 -8.03 -8.37
CA THR A 35 6.91 -9.49 -8.13
C THR A 35 6.47 -9.85 -6.71
N VAL A 36 6.92 -9.10 -5.70
CA VAL A 36 6.50 -9.31 -4.30
C VAL A 36 4.99 -9.24 -4.18
N ASN A 37 4.38 -8.18 -4.71
CA ASN A 37 2.95 -7.95 -4.60
C ASN A 37 2.10 -8.93 -5.40
N LYS A 38 2.59 -9.42 -6.53
CA LYS A 38 1.96 -10.52 -7.28
C LYS A 38 1.98 -11.84 -6.51
N LEU A 39 3.11 -12.17 -5.85
CA LEU A 39 3.29 -13.46 -5.17
C LEU A 39 2.61 -13.51 -3.80
N ILE A 40 2.78 -12.47 -2.99
CA ILE A 40 2.37 -12.48 -1.58
C ILE A 40 1.49 -11.30 -1.15
N GLY A 41 1.24 -10.33 -2.01
CA GLY A 41 0.39 -9.16 -1.69
C GLY A 41 -1.10 -9.51 -1.56
N GLY A 42 -1.56 -10.60 -2.19
CA GLY A 42 -2.95 -11.04 -2.13
C GLY A 42 -3.95 -10.12 -2.84
N TRP A 43 -3.47 -9.21 -3.68
CA TRP A 43 -4.26 -8.16 -4.31
C TRP A 43 -5.39 -8.67 -5.21
N LYS A 44 -5.23 -9.85 -5.84
CA LYS A 44 -6.32 -10.46 -6.62
C LYS A 44 -7.56 -10.77 -5.75
N ARG A 45 -7.33 -11.22 -4.51
CA ARG A 45 -8.42 -11.47 -3.56
C ARG A 45 -9.01 -10.16 -3.05
N ILE A 46 -8.16 -9.18 -2.69
CA ILE A 46 -8.59 -7.84 -2.27
C ILE A 46 -9.48 -7.22 -3.35
N TYR A 47 -9.02 -7.21 -4.58
CA TYR A 47 -9.77 -6.71 -5.73
C TYR A 47 -11.14 -7.38 -5.85
N LYS A 48 -11.17 -8.71 -5.95
CA LYS A 48 -12.43 -9.46 -6.15
C LYS A 48 -13.45 -9.26 -5.02
N THR A 49 -12.96 -9.22 -3.76
CA THR A 49 -13.83 -9.21 -2.59
C THR A 49 -14.27 -7.80 -2.20
N HIS A 50 -13.37 -6.83 -2.33
CA HIS A 50 -13.58 -5.51 -1.73
C HIS A 50 -13.66 -4.37 -2.75
N MET A 51 -12.94 -4.44 -3.86
CA MET A 51 -12.88 -3.33 -4.83
C MET A 51 -13.88 -3.50 -5.98
N ARG A 52 -13.87 -4.66 -6.62
CA ARG A 52 -14.69 -4.95 -7.80
C ARG A 52 -16.18 -4.59 -7.62
N PRO A 53 -16.85 -4.97 -6.51
CA PRO A 53 -18.26 -4.59 -6.34
C PRO A 53 -18.47 -3.08 -6.29
N ALA A 54 -17.57 -2.33 -5.63
CA ALA A 54 -17.65 -0.89 -5.53
C ALA A 54 -17.37 -0.19 -6.87
N LEU A 55 -16.45 -0.71 -7.66
CA LEU A 55 -16.13 -0.19 -9.00
C LEU A 55 -17.27 -0.43 -9.99
N ILE A 56 -17.90 -1.61 -9.96
CA ILE A 56 -19.09 -1.92 -10.78
C ILE A 56 -20.25 -0.98 -10.43
N GLU A 57 -20.48 -0.74 -9.14
CA GLU A 57 -21.54 0.17 -8.68
C GLU A 57 -21.30 1.62 -9.11
N ALA A 58 -20.04 2.07 -9.20
CA ALA A 58 -19.70 3.41 -9.68
C ALA A 58 -19.86 3.58 -11.19
N GLY A 59 -19.86 2.49 -11.96
CA GLY A 59 -20.01 2.52 -13.42
C GLY A 59 -18.88 3.27 -14.13
N GLY A 60 -19.19 4.02 -15.18
CA GLY A 60 -18.22 4.71 -16.04
C GLY A 60 -17.39 5.83 -15.37
N ASN A 61 -17.66 6.15 -14.10
CA ASN A 61 -16.90 7.13 -13.32
C ASN A 61 -16.04 6.46 -12.22
N ALA A 62 -15.75 5.18 -12.37
CA ALA A 62 -14.96 4.46 -11.38
C ALA A 62 -13.52 4.99 -11.30
N SER A 63 -13.01 5.18 -10.09
CA SER A 63 -11.67 5.70 -9.86
C SER A 63 -11.02 5.07 -8.62
N ILE A 64 -9.70 4.91 -8.67
CA ILE A 64 -8.89 4.39 -7.59
C ILE A 64 -7.79 5.40 -7.27
N LEU A 65 -7.64 5.72 -5.98
CA LEU A 65 -6.50 6.44 -5.44
C LEU A 65 -5.60 5.47 -4.68
N ASP A 66 -4.29 5.53 -4.92
CA ASP A 66 -3.25 4.84 -4.14
C ASP A 66 -2.43 5.86 -3.36
N ILE A 67 -2.52 5.83 -2.02
CA ILE A 67 -1.77 6.72 -1.11
C ILE A 67 -0.44 6.06 -0.77
N GLY A 68 0.68 6.72 -1.11
CA GLY A 68 2.02 6.16 -1.02
C GLY A 68 2.24 5.10 -2.10
N CYS A 69 2.02 5.47 -3.36
CA CYS A 69 2.01 4.52 -4.47
C CYS A 69 3.40 3.98 -4.86
N GLY A 70 4.49 4.50 -4.29
CA GLY A 70 5.85 4.09 -4.58
C GLY A 70 6.14 4.11 -6.09
N GLY A 71 6.51 2.96 -6.65
CA GLY A 71 6.76 2.80 -8.09
C GLY A 71 5.51 2.58 -8.96
N GLY A 72 4.29 2.64 -8.40
CA GLY A 72 3.02 2.47 -9.11
C GLY A 72 2.65 1.03 -9.45
N ASP A 73 3.33 0.06 -8.89
CA ASP A 73 3.17 -1.36 -9.24
C ASP A 73 1.78 -1.92 -8.86
N ILE A 74 1.19 -1.47 -7.74
CA ILE A 74 -0.17 -1.86 -7.34
C ILE A 74 -1.21 -1.35 -8.34
N LEU A 75 -1.11 -0.10 -8.76
CA LEU A 75 -2.02 0.46 -9.75
C LEU A 75 -1.91 -0.27 -11.10
N ARG A 76 -0.68 -0.61 -11.53
CA ARG A 76 -0.46 -1.44 -12.73
C ARG A 76 -1.11 -2.82 -12.61
N LEU A 77 -0.97 -3.47 -11.45
CA LEU A 77 -1.58 -4.77 -11.17
C LEU A 77 -3.11 -4.70 -11.19
N LEU A 78 -3.69 -3.68 -10.55
CA LEU A 78 -5.14 -3.45 -10.50
C LEU A 78 -5.72 -3.13 -11.87
N ASN A 79 -5.02 -2.35 -12.69
CA ASN A 79 -5.42 -2.10 -14.08
C ASN A 79 -5.56 -3.41 -14.87
N GLY A 80 -4.64 -4.37 -14.66
CA GLY A 80 -4.78 -5.69 -15.26
C GLY A 80 -6.08 -6.38 -14.88
N PHE A 81 -6.45 -6.35 -13.59
CA PHE A 81 -7.71 -6.97 -13.13
C PHE A 81 -8.95 -6.23 -13.64
N CYS A 82 -8.91 -4.89 -13.69
CA CYS A 82 -10.02 -4.10 -14.23
C CYS A 82 -10.24 -4.38 -15.72
N ARG A 83 -9.15 -4.48 -16.49
CA ARG A 83 -9.22 -4.86 -17.92
C ARG A 83 -9.81 -6.24 -18.13
N ASP A 84 -9.40 -7.23 -17.33
CA ASP A 84 -9.93 -8.61 -17.39
C ASP A 84 -11.46 -8.64 -17.13
N ASP A 85 -11.94 -7.70 -16.30
CA ASP A 85 -13.37 -7.56 -15.97
C ASP A 85 -14.10 -6.53 -16.88
N ASN A 86 -13.44 -5.94 -17.90
CA ASN A 86 -13.96 -4.90 -18.78
C ASN A 86 -14.48 -3.66 -18.03
N LEU A 87 -13.80 -3.25 -16.97
CA LEU A 87 -14.09 -2.04 -16.20
C LEU A 87 -13.21 -0.89 -16.68
N ASP A 88 -13.85 0.25 -16.98
CA ASP A 88 -13.18 1.52 -17.24
C ASP A 88 -12.94 2.23 -15.90
N VAL A 89 -11.67 2.42 -15.52
CA VAL A 89 -11.27 2.95 -14.21
C VAL A 89 -10.15 3.96 -14.38
N GLN A 90 -10.28 5.11 -13.74
CA GLN A 90 -9.22 6.10 -13.62
C GLN A 90 -8.32 5.76 -12.42
N PHE A 91 -7.02 5.83 -12.61
CA PHE A 91 -6.03 5.51 -11.58
C PHE A 91 -5.23 6.76 -11.21
N THR A 92 -5.20 7.08 -9.92
CA THR A 92 -4.37 8.14 -9.37
C THR A 92 -3.45 7.56 -8.31
N GLY A 93 -2.15 7.83 -8.44
CA GLY A 93 -1.16 7.54 -7.41
C GLY A 93 -0.61 8.83 -6.82
N ILE A 94 -0.52 8.91 -5.50
CA ILE A 94 0.18 10.00 -4.83
C ILE A 94 1.37 9.48 -4.04
N GLU A 95 2.46 10.23 -4.11
CA GLU A 95 3.72 9.85 -3.47
C GLU A 95 4.52 11.12 -3.11
N PRO A 96 4.85 11.34 -1.83
CA PRO A 96 5.63 12.50 -1.43
C PRO A 96 7.13 12.38 -1.79
N ASP A 97 7.67 11.17 -1.97
CA ASP A 97 9.06 10.97 -2.38
C ASP A 97 9.25 11.30 -3.86
N THR A 98 9.96 12.39 -4.14
CA THR A 98 10.27 12.81 -5.52
C THR A 98 11.03 11.76 -6.32
N ARG A 99 11.87 10.92 -5.66
CA ARG A 99 12.64 9.86 -6.32
C ARG A 99 11.73 8.77 -6.91
N ALA A 100 10.62 8.47 -6.23
CA ALA A 100 9.61 7.54 -6.73
C ALA A 100 8.85 8.15 -7.93
N ILE A 101 8.49 9.43 -7.85
CA ILE A 101 7.87 10.13 -8.99
C ILE A 101 8.80 10.21 -10.19
N GLU A 102 10.10 10.48 -9.99
CA GLU A 102 11.10 10.44 -11.06
C GLU A 102 11.23 9.04 -11.69
N PHE A 103 11.13 7.99 -10.87
CA PHE A 103 11.11 6.61 -11.36
C PHE A 103 9.87 6.33 -12.21
N ILE A 104 8.69 6.76 -11.76
CA ILE A 104 7.41 6.62 -12.47
C ILE A 104 7.46 7.36 -13.81
N ASN A 105 7.96 8.59 -13.83
CA ASN A 105 8.02 9.43 -15.04
C ASN A 105 8.95 8.88 -16.13
N LYS A 106 9.86 7.97 -15.78
CA LYS A 106 10.71 7.26 -16.75
C LYS A 106 10.02 6.05 -17.40
N GLN A 107 8.78 5.75 -17.00
CA GLN A 107 7.99 4.63 -17.51
C GLN A 107 6.87 5.12 -18.43
N SER A 108 6.36 4.21 -19.25
CA SER A 108 5.16 4.47 -20.05
C SER A 108 3.90 4.04 -19.29
N TRP A 109 2.95 4.94 -19.20
CA TRP A 109 1.66 4.72 -18.58
C TRP A 109 0.53 5.03 -19.55
N PRO A 110 -0.59 4.27 -19.52
CA PRO A 110 -1.80 4.63 -20.25
C PRO A 110 -2.38 5.98 -19.78
N ASP A 111 -3.15 6.65 -20.65
CA ASP A 111 -3.70 7.99 -20.39
C ASP A 111 -4.64 8.08 -19.17
N HIS A 112 -5.19 6.95 -18.73
CA HIS A 112 -6.05 6.88 -17.55
C HIS A 112 -5.29 6.74 -16.22
N PHE A 113 -3.96 6.95 -16.24
CA PHE A 113 -3.13 7.03 -15.04
C PHE A 113 -2.65 8.46 -14.81
N THR A 114 -2.73 8.90 -13.55
CA THR A 114 -2.17 10.17 -13.09
C THR A 114 -1.30 9.91 -11.86
N PHE A 115 -0.11 10.49 -11.83
CA PHE A 115 0.78 10.41 -10.66
C PHE A 115 1.14 11.81 -10.20
N LEU A 116 1.03 12.05 -8.89
CA LEU A 116 1.26 13.35 -8.29
C LEU A 116 2.29 13.24 -7.17
N ASN A 117 3.24 14.18 -7.14
CA ASN A 117 4.08 14.38 -5.97
C ASN A 117 3.27 15.16 -4.94
N SER A 118 2.56 14.46 -4.08
CA SER A 118 1.56 15.03 -3.18
C SER A 118 1.30 14.12 -1.99
N SER A 119 0.70 14.66 -0.95
CA SER A 119 0.20 13.96 0.23
C SER A 119 -1.32 13.84 0.22
N SER A 120 -1.89 13.05 1.13
CA SER A 120 -3.35 12.83 1.21
C SER A 120 -4.11 14.07 1.65
N ASP A 121 -3.54 14.85 2.57
CA ASP A 121 -4.13 16.09 3.06
C ASP A 121 -4.22 17.18 1.97
N GLU A 122 -3.24 17.25 1.07
CA GLU A 122 -3.31 18.17 -0.09
C GLU A 122 -4.49 17.85 -1.01
N LEU A 123 -4.77 16.55 -1.25
CA LEU A 123 -5.94 16.14 -2.04
C LEU A 123 -7.25 16.43 -1.31
N VAL A 124 -7.27 16.31 0.01
CA VAL A 124 -8.42 16.73 0.84
C VAL A 124 -8.70 18.21 0.67
N HIS A 125 -7.67 19.08 0.74
CA HIS A 125 -7.79 20.53 0.52
C HIS A 125 -8.28 20.87 -0.90
N GLN A 126 -8.00 20.05 -1.89
CA GLN A 126 -8.48 20.18 -3.27
C GLN A 126 -9.90 19.60 -3.47
N ASN A 127 -10.54 19.09 -2.42
CA ASN A 127 -11.85 18.43 -2.47
C ASN A 127 -11.93 17.29 -3.51
N GLN A 128 -10.84 16.56 -3.72
CA GLN A 128 -10.82 15.39 -4.60
C GLN A 128 -11.68 14.26 -4.02
N SER A 129 -12.17 13.37 -4.89
CA SER A 129 -12.89 12.19 -4.45
C SER A 129 -12.69 11.01 -5.40
N PHE A 130 -12.66 9.80 -4.84
CA PHE A 130 -12.39 8.56 -5.58
C PHE A 130 -13.37 7.48 -5.17
N THR A 131 -13.66 6.55 -6.05
CA THR A 131 -14.54 5.42 -5.74
C THR A 131 -13.93 4.55 -4.65
N VAL A 132 -12.65 4.21 -4.80
CA VAL A 132 -11.88 3.39 -3.85
C VAL A 132 -10.55 4.08 -3.55
N VAL A 133 -10.20 4.16 -2.29
CA VAL A 133 -8.88 4.61 -1.83
C VAL A 133 -8.12 3.40 -1.28
N ILE A 134 -6.88 3.24 -1.70
CA ILE A 134 -6.01 2.16 -1.24
C ILE A 134 -4.70 2.70 -0.71
N SER A 135 -3.99 1.87 0.02
CA SER A 135 -2.57 2.01 0.32
C SER A 135 -1.96 0.63 0.54
N ASN A 136 -0.68 0.50 0.23
CA ASN A 136 0.06 -0.74 0.41
C ASN A 136 1.42 -0.48 1.04
N HIS A 137 1.74 -1.20 2.11
CA HIS A 137 3.01 -1.07 2.84
C HIS A 137 3.27 0.32 3.46
N LEU A 138 2.22 1.05 3.84
CA LEU A 138 2.33 2.38 4.44
C LEU A 138 2.17 2.37 5.97
N ILE A 139 1.24 1.57 6.50
CA ILE A 139 0.81 1.63 7.92
C ILE A 139 2.00 1.46 8.88
N HIS A 140 2.91 0.55 8.57
CA HIS A 140 4.05 0.27 9.46
C HIS A 140 5.08 1.40 9.53
N HIS A 141 5.06 2.35 8.60
CA HIS A 141 5.90 3.55 8.65
C HIS A 141 5.33 4.62 9.58
N LEU A 142 4.03 4.62 9.82
CA LEU A 142 3.32 5.70 10.50
C LEU A 142 3.32 5.53 12.03
N SER A 143 3.45 6.64 12.73
CA SER A 143 3.07 6.73 14.15
C SER A 143 1.54 6.63 14.29
N PRO A 144 1.02 6.34 15.50
CA PRO A 144 -0.43 6.30 15.71
C PRO A 144 -1.18 7.57 15.31
N LEU A 145 -0.55 8.74 15.50
CA LEU A 145 -1.14 10.03 15.15
C LEU A 145 -1.20 10.21 13.63
N GLU A 146 -0.10 9.93 12.93
CA GLU A 146 -0.04 9.99 11.46
C GLU A 146 -1.00 8.99 10.83
N LEU A 147 -1.08 7.77 11.36
CA LEU A 147 -2.02 6.75 10.90
C LEU A 147 -3.47 7.25 11.00
N ASN A 148 -3.83 7.86 12.14
CA ASN A 148 -5.17 8.42 12.31
C ASN A 148 -5.44 9.55 11.29
N GLY A 149 -4.47 10.44 11.04
CA GLY A 149 -4.57 11.50 10.03
C GLY A 149 -4.82 10.93 8.64
N VAL A 150 -3.97 10.02 8.17
CA VAL A 150 -4.10 9.40 6.85
C VAL A 150 -5.41 8.61 6.71
N CYS A 151 -5.88 7.95 7.78
CA CYS A 151 -7.19 7.29 7.78
C CYS A 151 -8.34 8.28 7.57
N ARG A 152 -8.31 9.45 8.26
CA ARG A 152 -9.33 10.48 8.09
C ARG A 152 -9.31 11.10 6.70
N ASP A 153 -8.13 11.37 6.15
CA ASP A 153 -7.99 11.83 4.77
C ASP A 153 -8.60 10.82 3.80
N ALA A 154 -8.25 9.54 3.95
CA ALA A 154 -8.76 8.47 3.11
C ALA A 154 -10.29 8.30 3.23
N GLU A 155 -10.87 8.47 4.42
CA GLU A 155 -12.33 8.49 4.63
C GLU A 155 -12.97 9.64 3.84
N PHE A 156 -12.36 10.83 3.88
CA PHE A 156 -12.86 12.00 3.15
C PHE A 156 -12.79 11.80 1.64
N LEU A 157 -11.68 11.25 1.14
CA LEU A 157 -11.40 11.03 -0.28
C LEU A 157 -12.20 9.87 -0.88
N ALA A 158 -12.67 8.91 -0.06
CA ALA A 158 -13.34 7.71 -0.55
C ALA A 158 -14.86 7.85 -0.62
N ASN A 159 -15.45 7.62 -1.79
CA ASN A 159 -16.90 7.56 -1.94
C ASN A 159 -17.50 6.22 -1.49
N LYS A 160 -16.79 5.10 -1.71
CA LYS A 160 -17.31 3.77 -1.44
C LYS A 160 -16.48 2.98 -0.44
N ARG A 161 -15.15 3.01 -0.55
CA ARG A 161 -14.30 2.13 0.25
C ARG A 161 -12.87 2.62 0.41
N VAL A 162 -12.32 2.40 1.61
CA VAL A 162 -10.87 2.48 1.85
C VAL A 162 -10.35 1.10 2.17
N ILE A 163 -9.19 0.74 1.63
CA ILE A 163 -8.53 -0.54 1.87
C ILE A 163 -7.02 -0.30 2.02
N PHE A 164 -6.52 -0.38 3.22
CA PHE A 164 -5.09 -0.36 3.49
C PHE A 164 -4.59 -1.77 3.72
N SER A 165 -3.59 -2.17 2.96
CA SER A 165 -2.98 -3.50 3.04
C SER A 165 -1.55 -3.38 3.55
N ASP A 166 -1.22 -4.09 4.62
CA ASP A 166 0.12 -4.08 5.18
C ASP A 166 0.57 -5.47 5.65
N ILE A 167 1.84 -5.60 6.00
CA ILE A 167 2.43 -6.82 6.54
C ILE A 167 1.90 -7.05 7.97
N GLU A 168 1.58 -8.28 8.33
CA GLU A 168 1.38 -8.67 9.72
C GLU A 168 2.70 -9.15 10.31
N ARG A 169 3.14 -8.58 11.44
CA ARG A 169 4.32 -9.05 12.16
C ARG A 169 4.13 -10.50 12.58
N SER A 170 4.98 -11.39 12.04
CA SER A 170 4.92 -12.83 12.25
C SER A 170 6.33 -13.44 12.28
N PHE A 171 6.58 -14.28 13.28
CA PHE A 171 7.84 -15.03 13.35
C PHE A 171 8.02 -15.98 12.15
N ILE A 172 6.96 -16.69 11.79
CA ILE A 172 6.97 -17.60 10.63
C ILE A 172 7.17 -16.80 9.34
N GLY A 173 6.45 -15.68 9.18
CA GLY A 173 6.61 -14.79 8.03
C GLY A 173 8.04 -14.25 7.89
N TYR A 174 8.63 -13.82 9.00
CA TYR A 174 10.01 -13.34 9.04
C TYR A 174 11.00 -14.43 8.60
N PHE A 175 10.86 -15.63 9.14
CA PHE A 175 11.78 -16.74 8.84
C PHE A 175 11.67 -17.20 7.39
N CYS A 176 10.43 -17.33 6.90
CA CYS A 176 10.17 -17.65 5.48
C CYS A 176 10.76 -16.59 4.56
N PHE A 177 10.52 -15.31 4.86
CA PHE A 177 11.03 -14.22 4.05
C PHE A 177 12.58 -14.18 4.07
N ARG A 178 13.20 -14.31 5.25
CA ARG A 178 14.66 -14.35 5.41
C ARG A 178 15.33 -15.46 4.59
N THR A 179 14.66 -16.59 4.42
CA THR A 179 15.23 -17.75 3.71
C THR A 179 14.95 -17.76 2.22
N ILE A 180 13.77 -17.30 1.81
CA ILE A 180 13.30 -17.39 0.42
C ILE A 180 13.66 -16.12 -0.37
N ALA A 181 13.46 -14.93 0.22
CA ALA A 181 13.64 -13.68 -0.49
C ALA A 181 15.05 -13.48 -1.10
N PRO A 182 16.17 -13.87 -0.43
CA PRO A 182 17.50 -13.73 -1.02
C PRO A 182 17.73 -14.58 -2.29
N LEU A 183 16.92 -15.61 -2.50
CA LEU A 183 16.98 -16.42 -3.71
C LEU A 183 16.29 -15.75 -4.90
N LEU A 184 15.30 -14.90 -4.64
CA LEU A 184 14.46 -14.25 -5.63
C LEU A 184 14.88 -12.82 -5.94
N PHE A 185 15.37 -12.08 -4.94
CA PHE A 185 15.62 -10.65 -5.01
C PHE A 185 17.10 -10.34 -4.77
N LYS A 186 17.72 -9.65 -5.72
CA LYS A 186 19.13 -9.29 -5.69
C LYS A 186 19.31 -7.83 -6.11
N ASN A 187 20.38 -7.22 -5.65
CA ASN A 187 20.77 -5.86 -5.99
C ASN A 187 19.63 -4.84 -5.76
N SER A 188 18.93 -4.99 -4.63
CA SER A 188 17.81 -4.13 -4.21
C SER A 188 17.71 -4.15 -2.69
N PHE A 189 16.92 -3.25 -2.14
CA PHE A 189 16.65 -3.20 -0.70
C PHE A 189 15.60 -4.21 -0.23
N ILE A 190 14.90 -4.93 -1.13
CA ILE A 190 13.76 -5.82 -0.80
C ILE A 190 14.06 -6.75 0.38
N VAL A 191 15.22 -7.42 0.39
CA VAL A 191 15.52 -8.40 1.45
C VAL A 191 15.77 -7.70 2.78
N ALA A 192 16.62 -6.68 2.78
CA ALA A 192 17.01 -5.97 4.00
C ALA A 192 15.82 -5.21 4.59
N ASP A 193 15.11 -4.46 3.76
CA ASP A 193 13.99 -3.64 4.19
C ASP A 193 12.75 -4.47 4.50
N GLY A 194 12.48 -5.53 3.75
CA GLY A 194 11.36 -6.42 4.06
C GLY A 194 11.49 -7.08 5.45
N LEU A 195 12.71 -7.41 5.90
CA LEU A 195 12.93 -7.89 7.27
C LEU A 195 12.71 -6.78 8.31
N ARG A 196 13.01 -5.53 7.99
CA ARG A 196 12.75 -4.35 8.83
C ARG A 196 11.26 -4.04 8.86
N SER A 197 10.60 -4.04 7.71
CA SER A 197 9.15 -3.84 7.59
C SER A 197 8.38 -4.85 8.45
N ILE A 198 8.75 -6.15 8.41
CA ILE A 198 8.11 -7.17 9.27
C ILE A 198 8.29 -6.83 10.76
N ARG A 199 9.46 -6.35 11.19
CA ARG A 199 9.71 -5.96 12.59
C ARG A 199 8.93 -4.70 12.99
N ARG A 200 8.75 -3.77 12.09
CA ARG A 200 7.97 -2.52 12.28
C ARG A 200 6.47 -2.75 12.25
N SER A 201 6.01 -3.80 11.57
CA SER A 201 4.61 -4.05 11.30
C SER A 201 3.81 -4.35 12.56
N TYR A 202 2.53 -4.04 12.50
CA TYR A 202 1.57 -4.34 13.56
C TYR A 202 1.15 -5.81 13.55
N GLN A 203 0.68 -6.28 14.68
CA GLN A 203 -0.25 -7.40 14.77
C GLN A 203 -1.69 -6.87 14.75
N LYS A 204 -2.68 -7.73 14.46
CA LYS A 204 -4.08 -7.32 14.37
C LYS A 204 -4.59 -6.61 15.62
N ASN A 205 -4.28 -7.15 16.80
CA ASN A 205 -4.69 -6.61 18.11
C ASN A 205 -4.00 -5.28 18.46
N GLU A 206 -2.84 -5.01 17.87
CA GLU A 206 -2.11 -3.77 18.06
C GLU A 206 -2.61 -2.68 17.09
N LEU A 207 -2.94 -3.03 15.85
CA LEU A 207 -3.42 -2.07 14.86
C LEU A 207 -4.83 -1.56 15.16
N SER A 208 -5.72 -2.47 15.56
CA SER A 208 -7.15 -2.14 15.71
C SER A 208 -7.44 -0.94 16.64
N PRO A 209 -6.75 -0.75 17.79
CA PRO A 209 -7.01 0.40 18.67
C PRO A 209 -6.52 1.75 18.11
N HIS A 210 -5.67 1.75 17.08
CA HIS A 210 -5.13 2.98 16.49
C HIS A 210 -5.93 3.49 15.29
N LEU A 211 -6.90 2.69 14.82
CA LEU A 211 -7.77 3.10 13.71
C LEU A 211 -8.96 3.90 14.20
N PRO A 212 -9.47 4.85 13.43
CA PRO A 212 -10.70 5.57 13.74
C PRO A 212 -11.93 4.65 13.80
N ASP A 213 -13.03 5.15 14.38
CA ASP A 213 -14.30 4.45 14.38
C ASP A 213 -14.78 4.13 12.94
N GLY A 214 -15.43 2.98 12.79
CA GLY A 214 -15.93 2.51 11.48
C GLY A 214 -14.94 1.67 10.69
N TRP A 215 -13.67 1.62 11.10
CA TRP A 215 -12.68 0.74 10.50
C TRP A 215 -12.74 -0.69 11.05
N SER A 216 -12.36 -1.65 10.24
CA SER A 216 -12.24 -3.05 10.64
C SER A 216 -10.91 -3.62 10.16
N VAL A 217 -10.28 -4.49 11.00
CA VAL A 217 -9.01 -5.14 10.66
C VAL A 217 -9.24 -6.62 10.41
N HIS A 218 -8.79 -7.10 9.27
CA HIS A 218 -8.89 -8.49 8.85
C HIS A 218 -7.50 -9.06 8.54
N ARG A 219 -7.29 -10.33 8.90
CA ARG A 219 -6.11 -11.07 8.46
C ARG A 219 -6.32 -11.62 7.05
N GLN A 220 -5.31 -11.51 6.22
CA GLN A 220 -5.25 -12.16 4.92
C GLN A 220 -3.94 -12.95 4.78
N LEU A 221 -4.04 -14.16 4.26
CA LEU A 221 -2.86 -14.99 3.96
C LEU A 221 -2.16 -14.50 2.69
N PRO A 222 -0.82 -14.63 2.62
CA PRO A 222 0.06 -14.92 3.75
C PRO A 222 0.47 -13.65 4.51
N PHE A 223 0.40 -13.64 5.84
CA PHE A 223 0.94 -12.62 6.75
C PHE A 223 0.59 -11.17 6.40
N ARG A 224 -0.69 -10.89 6.07
CA ARG A 224 -1.18 -9.55 5.73
C ARG A 224 -2.30 -9.12 6.66
N LEU A 225 -2.33 -7.82 6.96
CA LEU A 225 -3.46 -7.15 7.59
C LEU A 225 -4.14 -6.26 6.54
N LEU A 226 -5.47 -6.29 6.53
CA LEU A 226 -6.30 -5.37 5.79
C LEU A 226 -7.06 -4.50 6.78
N ALA A 227 -6.81 -3.20 6.77
CA ALA A 227 -7.64 -2.22 7.44
C ALA A 227 -8.65 -1.68 6.41
N ILE A 228 -9.94 -1.84 6.70
CA ILE A 228 -11.02 -1.55 5.75
C ILE A 228 -12.01 -0.59 6.39
N TYR A 229 -12.34 0.46 5.67
CA TYR A 229 -13.44 1.36 5.95
C TYR A 229 -14.48 1.28 4.81
N LYS A 230 -15.75 1.17 5.19
CA LYS A 230 -16.86 1.23 4.23
C LYS A 230 -17.38 2.66 4.21
N GLY A 231 -16.97 3.41 3.22
CA GLY A 231 -17.51 4.74 2.95
C GLY A 231 -18.98 4.65 2.56
N GLY A 232 -19.68 5.70 2.82
CA GLY A 232 -21.09 5.86 2.50
C GLY A 232 -21.42 7.34 2.44
N LYS A 233 -20.78 8.08 1.52
CA LYS A 233 -21.38 9.32 1.07
C LYS A 233 -22.52 8.88 0.14
N SER A 234 -23.73 8.88 0.70
CA SER A 234 -24.99 8.71 -0.04
C SER A 234 -25.22 9.86 -1.01
#